data_e1d2c2789e8766e11a5ee98a2f610b5c
#
_entry.id   e1d2c2789e8766e11a5ee98a2f610b5c
#
_cell.length_a   1.000
_cell.length_b   1.000
_cell.length_c   1.000
_cell.angle_alpha   90.00
_cell.angle_beta   90.00
_cell.angle_gamma   90.00
#
_symmetry.space_group_name_H-M   'P 1'
#
loop_
_entity.id
_entity.type
_entity.pdbx_description
1 polymer ?
#
loop_
_entity_poly.entity_id
_entity_poly.type
_entity_poly.pdbx_seq_one_letter_code
_entity_poly.pdbx_strand_id
1 'polypeptide(L)'
;YNSASEELGKMRTAAGQSTLIFGALKIDQNNFLKNSLIIENRNQETIFYDKAKLVPFGEYLPFIDLKSYFKISERSNLFGWGFKRGNGSELLRLSNGLKFVPLICYEAIFPNFLKPSVKNADFILQITNDAWFGKSIGPQQHLAQLRIRAIEYGLPVIRVANTGISAIIDANGKVVESLAVNKSGYLDSFIPSRKQSTVYGLFGDLIFLSLILLMM
;
A
#
# COMPACT_ATOMS: atom_id res chain seq x y z
N TYR A 1 2.71 -14.43 -11.25
CA TYR A 1 3.79 -13.76 -12.00
C TYR A 1 3.96 -14.36 -13.40
N ASN A 2 4.06 -15.68 -13.52
CA ASN A 2 4.30 -16.34 -14.82
C ASN A 2 3.10 -16.33 -15.79
N SER A 3 1.87 -16.22 -15.31
CA SER A 3 0.67 -16.19 -16.15
C SER A 3 0.37 -14.84 -16.80
N ALA A 4 1.06 -13.79 -16.37
CA ALA A 4 0.89 -12.43 -16.87
C ALA A 4 2.09 -11.96 -17.73
N SER A 5 2.87 -12.88 -18.30
CA SER A 5 4.12 -12.56 -18.99
C SER A 5 3.96 -11.60 -20.18
N GLU A 6 2.87 -11.72 -20.94
CA GLU A 6 2.60 -10.84 -22.10
C GLU A 6 2.22 -9.43 -21.64
N GLU A 7 1.30 -9.31 -20.68
CA GLU A 7 0.88 -8.00 -20.15
C GLU A 7 2.05 -7.29 -19.45
N LEU A 8 2.85 -8.01 -18.69
CA LEU A 8 4.04 -7.47 -18.07
C LEU A 8 5.07 -7.01 -19.13
N GLY A 9 5.19 -7.73 -20.23
CA GLY A 9 6.01 -7.34 -21.38
C GLY A 9 5.56 -6.00 -21.98
N LYS A 10 4.24 -5.81 -22.17
CA LYS A 10 3.66 -4.55 -22.63
C LYS A 10 3.94 -3.41 -21.65
N MET A 11 3.76 -3.65 -20.34
CA MET A 11 4.05 -2.67 -19.30
C MET A 11 5.51 -2.24 -19.29
N ARG A 12 6.44 -3.19 -19.40
CA ARG A 12 7.88 -2.92 -19.48
C ARG A 12 8.25 -2.10 -20.72
N THR A 13 7.65 -2.44 -21.86
CA THR A 13 7.85 -1.70 -23.10
C THR A 13 7.34 -0.26 -22.97
N ALA A 14 6.16 -0.07 -22.39
CA ALA A 14 5.59 1.25 -22.17
C ALA A 14 6.40 2.08 -21.15
N ALA A 15 6.91 1.46 -20.08
CA ALA A 15 7.75 2.11 -19.09
C ALA A 15 9.09 2.59 -19.65
N GLY A 16 9.62 1.90 -20.66
CA GLY A 16 10.88 2.27 -21.30
C GLY A 16 12.05 2.36 -20.32
N GLN A 17 12.50 3.58 -20.03
CA GLN A 17 13.60 3.86 -19.11
C GLN A 17 13.13 4.20 -17.68
N SER A 18 11.81 4.31 -17.47
CA SER A 18 11.24 4.67 -16.17
C SER A 18 11.18 3.47 -15.23
N THR A 19 11.15 3.74 -13.93
CA THR A 19 10.87 2.70 -12.94
C THR A 19 9.38 2.32 -13.02
N LEU A 20 9.10 1.04 -13.15
CA LEU A 20 7.76 0.47 -13.15
C LEU A 20 7.41 -0.01 -11.74
N ILE A 21 6.25 0.43 -11.21
CA ILE A 21 5.76 0.00 -9.90
C ILE A 21 4.32 -0.51 -10.07
N PHE A 22 4.07 -1.73 -9.62
CA PHE A 22 2.74 -2.36 -9.76
C PHE A 22 2.46 -3.36 -8.64
N GLY A 23 1.20 -3.76 -8.51
CA GLY A 23 0.76 -4.80 -7.57
C GLY A 23 0.60 -6.15 -8.26
N ALA A 24 1.05 -7.21 -7.62
CA ALA A 24 0.83 -8.57 -8.07
C ALA A 24 0.79 -9.58 -6.92
N LEU A 25 0.21 -10.73 -7.20
CA LEU A 25 0.34 -11.89 -6.33
C LEU A 25 1.65 -12.62 -6.63
N LYS A 26 2.36 -12.98 -5.58
CA LYS A 26 3.65 -13.67 -5.64
C LYS A 26 3.56 -14.97 -4.84
N ILE A 27 4.14 -16.03 -5.38
CA ILE A 27 4.39 -17.27 -4.63
C ILE A 27 5.85 -17.22 -4.17
N ASP A 28 6.08 -17.34 -2.86
CA ASP A 28 7.43 -17.37 -2.30
C ASP A 28 8.08 -18.76 -2.45
N GLN A 29 9.35 -18.87 -2.03
CA GLN A 29 10.13 -20.10 -2.11
C GLN A 29 9.53 -21.28 -1.31
N ASN A 30 8.68 -20.97 -0.33
CA ASN A 30 7.98 -21.94 0.51
C ASN A 30 6.55 -22.23 0.03
N ASN A 31 6.20 -21.83 -1.21
CA ASN A 31 4.86 -21.97 -1.81
C ASN A 31 3.76 -21.16 -1.08
N PHE A 32 4.10 -20.11 -0.34
CA PHE A 32 3.11 -19.22 0.23
C PHE A 32 2.73 -18.10 -0.74
N LEU A 33 1.43 -17.85 -0.84
CA LEU A 33 0.89 -16.75 -1.63
C LEU A 33 1.05 -15.43 -0.85
N LYS A 34 1.59 -14.41 -1.50
CA LYS A 34 1.77 -13.06 -0.96
C LYS A 34 1.14 -12.03 -1.87
N ASN A 35 0.59 -10.99 -1.29
CA ASN A 35 0.15 -9.79 -1.98
C ASN A 35 1.32 -8.79 -1.95
N SER A 36 1.87 -8.42 -3.12
CA SER A 36 3.14 -7.71 -3.19
C SER A 36 3.05 -6.48 -4.08
N LEU A 37 3.74 -5.42 -3.68
CA LEU A 37 4.12 -4.31 -4.55
C LEU A 37 5.49 -4.66 -5.14
N ILE A 38 5.61 -4.52 -6.44
CA ILE A 38 6.81 -4.86 -7.20
C ILE A 38 7.35 -3.58 -7.82
N ILE A 39 8.66 -3.38 -7.68
CA ILE A 39 9.41 -2.30 -8.32
C ILE A 39 10.37 -2.94 -9.29
N GLU A 40 10.29 -2.56 -10.55
CA GLU A 40 11.25 -2.95 -11.59
C GLU A 40 12.00 -1.71 -12.07
N ASN A 41 13.29 -1.72 -11.83
CA ASN A 41 14.20 -0.68 -12.29
C ASN A 41 14.72 -0.98 -13.70
N ARG A 42 15.26 0.05 -14.37
CA ARG A 42 15.89 -0.04 -15.71
C ARG A 42 16.88 -1.20 -15.85
N ASN A 43 17.64 -1.51 -14.79
CA ASN A 43 18.65 -2.57 -14.78
C ASN A 43 18.08 -3.96 -14.51
N GLN A 44 16.74 -4.13 -14.60
CA GLN A 44 16.00 -5.37 -14.30
C GLN A 44 16.14 -5.82 -12.83
N GLU A 45 16.64 -4.98 -11.95
CA GLU A 45 16.60 -5.23 -10.52
C GLU A 45 15.16 -5.15 -10.06
N THR A 46 14.66 -6.22 -9.44
CA THR A 46 13.30 -6.32 -8.94
C THR A 46 13.31 -6.27 -7.41
N ILE A 47 12.58 -5.30 -6.86
CA ILE A 47 12.40 -5.14 -5.41
C ILE A 47 10.94 -5.50 -5.09
N PHE A 48 10.73 -6.21 -3.99
CA PHE A 48 9.43 -6.63 -3.52
C PHE A 48 9.14 -6.03 -2.14
N TYR A 49 7.92 -5.53 -1.99
CA TYR A 49 7.32 -5.25 -0.69
C TYR A 49 6.10 -6.14 -0.52
N ASP A 50 6.12 -7.00 0.48
CA ASP A 50 5.03 -7.92 0.76
C ASP A 50 4.08 -7.32 1.80
N LYS A 51 2.78 -7.33 1.54
CA LYS A 51 1.75 -6.78 2.43
C LYS A 51 1.85 -7.36 3.85
N ALA A 52 1.98 -6.49 4.84
CA ALA A 52 2.16 -6.89 6.23
C ALA A 52 0.85 -6.87 7.04
N LYS A 53 -0.08 -5.94 6.75
CA LYS A 53 -1.39 -5.87 7.42
C LYS A 53 -2.47 -6.49 6.54
N LEU A 54 -2.74 -7.77 6.77
CA LEU A 54 -3.75 -8.51 6.03
C LEU A 54 -5.17 -8.22 6.54
N VAL A 55 -6.15 -8.29 5.66
CA VAL A 55 -7.57 -8.11 5.97
C VAL A 55 -8.10 -9.36 6.66
N PRO A 56 -8.60 -9.26 7.90
CA PRO A 56 -9.26 -10.38 8.58
C PRO A 56 -10.45 -10.88 7.77
N PHE A 57 -10.63 -12.19 7.72
CA PHE A 57 -11.68 -12.90 6.96
C PHE A 57 -11.63 -12.73 5.42
N GLY A 58 -10.87 -11.76 4.91
CA GLY A 58 -10.68 -11.57 3.48
C GLY A 58 -9.36 -12.16 2.96
N GLU A 59 -8.29 -11.99 3.72
CA GLU A 59 -6.95 -12.45 3.35
C GLU A 59 -6.39 -13.50 4.32
N TYR A 60 -6.97 -13.64 5.49
CA TYR A 60 -6.66 -14.70 6.45
C TYR A 60 -7.83 -14.93 7.41
N LEU A 61 -7.90 -16.11 8.01
CA LEU A 61 -8.85 -16.41 9.08
C LEU A 61 -8.21 -16.16 10.44
N PRO A 62 -8.69 -15.18 11.22
CA PRO A 62 -8.30 -15.05 12.61
C PRO A 62 -8.96 -16.16 13.45
N PHE A 63 -8.24 -16.67 14.44
CA PHE A 63 -8.73 -17.61 15.48
C PHE A 63 -9.01 -19.05 15.06
N ILE A 64 -8.92 -19.42 13.79
CA ILE A 64 -9.22 -20.79 13.37
C ILE A 64 -7.98 -21.39 12.74
N ASP A 65 -7.35 -22.31 13.43
CA ASP A 65 -6.45 -23.29 12.82
C ASP A 65 -7.28 -24.42 12.18
N LEU A 66 -8.04 -24.04 11.12
CA LEU A 66 -8.84 -24.97 10.33
C LEU A 66 -7.98 -26.09 9.69
N LYS A 67 -6.67 -25.88 9.59
CA LYS A 67 -5.75 -26.89 9.07
C LYS A 67 -5.72 -28.12 9.94
N SER A 68 -5.78 -27.96 11.26
CA SER A 68 -5.80 -29.09 12.20
C SER A 68 -7.15 -29.79 12.23
N TYR A 69 -8.25 -29.06 12.05
CA TYR A 69 -9.60 -29.62 12.15
C TYR A 69 -10.05 -30.39 10.90
N PHE A 70 -9.71 -29.88 9.71
CA PHE A 70 -10.17 -30.50 8.44
C PHE A 70 -9.10 -31.34 7.74
N LYS A 71 -7.92 -31.58 8.32
CA LYS A 71 -6.80 -32.28 7.66
C LYS A 71 -6.54 -31.78 6.23
N ILE A 72 -6.74 -30.47 5.99
CA ILE A 72 -6.54 -29.85 4.69
C ILE A 72 -5.05 -29.82 4.43
N SER A 73 -4.61 -30.55 3.41
CA SER A 73 -3.23 -30.58 2.97
C SER A 73 -2.70 -29.18 2.72
N GLU A 74 -1.45 -28.90 3.11
CA GLU A 74 -0.75 -27.63 2.86
C GLU A 74 -0.71 -27.21 1.37
N ARG A 75 -1.00 -28.15 0.46
CA ARG A 75 -1.11 -27.92 -0.99
C ARG A 75 -2.42 -27.28 -1.45
N SER A 76 -3.44 -27.15 -0.60
CA SER A 76 -4.75 -26.61 -1.00
C SER A 76 -4.87 -25.11 -0.80
N ASN A 77 -3.85 -24.33 -1.19
CA ASN A 77 -3.92 -22.85 -1.33
C ASN A 77 -4.91 -22.41 -2.44
N LEU A 78 -5.61 -23.34 -3.08
CA LEU A 78 -6.59 -23.11 -4.16
C LEU A 78 -7.87 -22.39 -3.73
N PHE A 79 -8.12 -22.23 -2.42
CA PHE A 79 -9.34 -21.60 -1.91
C PHE A 79 -9.10 -20.27 -1.17
N GLY A 80 -7.99 -19.56 -1.43
CA GLY A 80 -7.82 -18.17 -0.97
C GLY A 80 -7.70 -17.97 0.55
N TRP A 81 -7.48 -18.99 1.33
CA TRP A 81 -7.39 -18.96 2.78
C TRP A 81 -5.94 -18.82 3.25
N GLY A 82 -5.41 -17.62 3.19
CA GLY A 82 -4.20 -17.30 3.87
C GLY A 82 -3.06 -16.79 2.99
N PHE A 83 -3.08 -15.50 2.73
CA PHE A 83 -1.85 -14.82 2.35
C PHE A 83 -0.82 -14.90 3.48
N LYS A 84 0.45 -15.01 3.12
CA LYS A 84 1.56 -14.87 4.06
C LYS A 84 1.84 -13.39 4.29
N ARG A 85 1.96 -12.98 5.54
CA ARG A 85 2.31 -11.61 5.93
C ARG A 85 3.75 -11.26 5.52
N GLY A 86 3.97 -10.01 5.12
CA GLY A 86 5.28 -9.40 4.99
C GLY A 86 5.87 -8.98 6.35
N ASN A 87 7.08 -8.39 6.31
CA ASN A 87 7.86 -8.09 7.51
C ASN A 87 7.40 -6.85 8.28
N GLY A 88 6.62 -5.96 7.67
CA GLY A 88 6.16 -4.72 8.28
C GLY A 88 6.31 -3.52 7.38
N SER A 89 6.28 -2.32 7.95
CA SER A 89 6.52 -1.07 7.22
C SER A 89 7.99 -0.98 6.81
N GLU A 90 8.22 -0.62 5.56
CA GLU A 90 9.55 -0.51 4.96
C GLU A 90 9.75 0.88 4.34
N LEU A 91 11.00 1.32 4.24
CA LEU A 91 11.41 2.49 3.47
C LEU A 91 12.11 2.01 2.21
N LEU A 92 11.49 2.18 1.06
CA LEU A 92 12.05 1.78 -0.22
C LEU A 92 12.68 2.96 -0.94
N ARG A 93 13.67 2.68 -1.80
CA ARG A 93 14.41 3.69 -2.56
C ARG A 93 14.30 3.41 -4.05
N LEU A 94 13.97 4.45 -4.81
CA LEU A 94 13.99 4.43 -6.26
C LEU A 94 15.41 4.68 -6.81
N SER A 95 15.64 4.31 -8.06
CA SER A 95 16.93 4.51 -8.74
C SER A 95 17.37 5.97 -8.82
N ASN A 96 16.41 6.91 -8.86
CA ASN A 96 16.66 8.37 -8.83
C ASN A 96 16.96 8.93 -7.42
N GLY A 97 17.01 8.08 -6.40
CA GLY A 97 17.32 8.44 -5.03
C GLY A 97 16.12 8.76 -4.14
N LEU A 98 14.94 8.99 -4.70
CA LEU A 98 13.71 9.24 -3.93
C LEU A 98 13.36 8.02 -3.06
N LYS A 99 12.87 8.29 -1.87
CA LYS A 99 12.49 7.27 -0.88
C LYS A 99 11.01 7.35 -0.58
N PHE A 100 10.37 6.20 -0.48
CA PHE A 100 8.93 6.16 -0.19
C PHE A 100 8.57 5.01 0.75
N VAL A 101 7.43 5.17 1.43
CA VAL A 101 6.79 4.12 2.21
C VAL A 101 5.70 3.48 1.36
N PRO A 102 5.81 2.19 1.03
CA PRO A 102 4.77 1.47 0.33
C PRO A 102 3.61 1.13 1.25
N LEU A 103 2.40 1.17 0.72
CA LEU A 103 1.18 0.69 1.36
C LEU A 103 0.36 -0.14 0.37
N ILE A 104 -0.13 -1.28 0.81
CA ILE A 104 -1.05 -2.08 0.03
C ILE A 104 -2.43 -2.06 0.70
N CYS A 105 -3.40 -1.39 0.03
CA CYS A 105 -4.82 -1.39 0.39
C CYS A 105 -5.07 -1.04 1.87
N TYR A 106 -5.54 -2.02 2.66
CA TYR A 106 -5.92 -1.94 4.07
C TYR A 106 -4.84 -1.36 5.01
N GLU A 107 -3.58 -1.39 4.63
CA GLU A 107 -2.47 -0.85 5.43
C GLU A 107 -2.60 0.64 5.71
N ALA A 108 -3.25 1.40 4.82
CA ALA A 108 -3.46 2.84 4.96
C ALA A 108 -4.30 3.25 6.18
N ILE A 109 -5.12 2.34 6.74
CA ILE A 109 -5.97 2.67 7.88
C ILE A 109 -5.21 2.68 9.21
N PHE A 110 -3.99 2.12 9.26
CA PHE A 110 -3.19 1.99 10.48
C PHE A 110 -2.15 3.11 10.60
N PRO A 111 -2.38 4.17 11.40
CA PRO A 111 -1.43 5.28 11.50
C PRO A 111 -0.06 4.82 12.01
N ASN A 112 -0.02 4.07 13.08
CA ASN A 112 1.23 3.64 13.70
C ASN A 112 2.04 2.65 12.84
N PHE A 113 1.44 2.08 11.81
CA PHE A 113 2.12 1.18 10.89
C PHE A 113 3.22 1.89 10.08
N LEU A 114 2.99 3.14 9.69
CA LEU A 114 3.95 3.91 8.89
C LEU A 114 5.10 4.48 9.73
N LYS A 115 4.88 4.70 11.03
CA LYS A 115 5.79 5.43 11.91
C LYS A 115 7.27 5.01 11.83
N PRO A 116 7.62 3.73 11.73
CA PRO A 116 9.03 3.32 11.65
C PRO A 116 9.75 3.81 10.38
N SER A 117 9.02 4.00 9.28
CA SER A 117 9.59 4.20 7.93
C SER A 117 9.44 5.62 7.40
N VAL A 118 8.55 6.46 7.96
CA VAL A 118 8.22 7.77 7.40
C VAL A 118 9.28 8.84 7.59
N LYS A 119 10.15 8.72 8.59
CA LYS A 119 11.11 9.78 8.97
C LYS A 119 11.96 10.29 7.80
N ASN A 120 12.41 9.38 6.96
CA ASN A 120 13.29 9.68 5.83
C ASN A 120 12.61 9.48 4.48
N ALA A 121 11.28 9.36 4.45
CA ALA A 121 10.52 9.21 3.23
C ALA A 121 10.28 10.58 2.56
N ASP A 122 10.25 10.59 1.25
CA ASP A 122 9.87 11.75 0.45
C ASP A 122 8.37 11.75 0.18
N PHE A 123 7.76 10.56 0.06
CA PHE A 123 6.32 10.38 -0.18
C PHE A 123 5.83 9.01 0.33
N ILE A 124 4.51 8.83 0.32
CA ILE A 124 3.84 7.55 0.54
C ILE A 124 3.29 7.08 -0.82
N LEU A 125 3.46 5.80 -1.16
CA LEU A 125 2.86 5.18 -2.33
C LEU A 125 1.87 4.12 -1.91
N GLN A 126 0.60 4.30 -2.24
CA GLN A 126 -0.42 3.28 -2.03
C GLN A 126 -0.88 2.67 -3.35
N ILE A 127 -0.88 1.35 -3.41
CA ILE A 127 -1.62 0.58 -4.42
C ILE A 127 -2.80 -0.12 -3.76
N THR A 128 -3.95 -0.17 -4.44
CA THR A 128 -5.14 -0.78 -3.85
C THR A 128 -6.09 -1.33 -4.91
N ASN A 129 -6.78 -2.41 -4.54
CA ASN A 129 -7.92 -2.91 -5.28
C ASN A 129 -9.21 -2.55 -4.52
N ASP A 130 -9.84 -1.44 -4.89
CA ASP A 130 -11.08 -0.97 -4.24
C ASP A 130 -12.34 -1.69 -4.76
N ALA A 131 -12.22 -2.67 -5.67
CA ALA A 131 -13.35 -3.48 -6.14
C ALA A 131 -14.08 -4.22 -4.98
N TRP A 132 -13.38 -4.49 -3.89
CA TRP A 132 -13.94 -5.06 -2.65
C TRP A 132 -15.11 -4.25 -2.08
N PHE A 133 -15.12 -2.94 -2.29
CA PHE A 133 -16.17 -2.05 -1.77
C PHE A 133 -17.46 -2.06 -2.61
N GLY A 134 -17.42 -2.63 -3.83
CA GLY A 134 -18.56 -2.63 -4.74
C GLY A 134 -19.09 -1.21 -5.02
N LYS A 135 -20.41 -1.09 -5.12
CA LYS A 135 -21.11 0.19 -5.32
C LYS A 135 -21.45 0.86 -3.98
N SER A 136 -20.43 1.21 -3.21
CA SER A 136 -20.59 1.84 -1.88
C SER A 136 -19.75 3.12 -1.76
N ILE A 137 -19.84 3.80 -0.62
CA ILE A 137 -19.00 4.95 -0.25
C ILE A 137 -17.57 4.52 0.17
N GLY A 138 -17.27 3.22 0.18
CA GLY A 138 -15.99 2.67 0.61
C GLY A 138 -14.76 3.29 -0.04
N PRO A 139 -14.69 3.47 -1.37
CA PRO A 139 -13.56 4.11 -2.04
C PRO A 139 -13.28 5.53 -1.55
N GLN A 140 -14.34 6.33 -1.27
CA GLN A 140 -14.21 7.69 -0.75
C GLN A 140 -13.69 7.69 0.69
N GLN A 141 -14.20 6.79 1.54
CA GLN A 141 -13.73 6.63 2.92
C GLN A 141 -12.28 6.17 2.96
N HIS A 142 -11.90 5.23 2.11
CA HIS A 142 -10.52 4.74 2.01
C HIS A 142 -9.56 5.85 1.54
N LEU A 143 -9.97 6.68 0.57
CA LEU A 143 -9.22 7.86 0.18
C LEU A 143 -9.09 8.88 1.33
N ALA A 144 -10.18 9.11 2.08
CA ALA A 144 -10.17 10.02 3.22
C ALA A 144 -9.18 9.58 4.32
N GLN A 145 -9.11 8.28 4.62
CA GLN A 145 -8.10 7.73 5.53
C GLN A 145 -6.67 8.04 5.06
N LEU A 146 -6.42 7.88 3.77
CA LEU A 146 -5.10 8.14 3.21
C LEU A 146 -4.72 9.63 3.24
N ARG A 147 -5.70 10.53 3.04
CA ARG A 147 -5.50 11.98 3.20
C ARG A 147 -5.09 12.35 4.63
N ILE A 148 -5.67 11.66 5.62
CA ILE A 148 -5.26 11.82 7.03
C ILE A 148 -3.79 11.40 7.20
N ARG A 149 -3.35 10.29 6.59
CA ARG A 149 -1.93 9.87 6.61
C ARG A 149 -0.99 10.96 6.06
N ALA A 150 -1.39 11.62 4.96
CA ALA A 150 -0.62 12.73 4.41
C ALA A 150 -0.44 13.87 5.42
N ILE A 151 -1.51 14.26 6.11
CA ILE A 151 -1.51 15.33 7.13
C ILE A 151 -0.66 14.93 8.34
N GLU A 152 -0.88 13.74 8.86
CA GLU A 152 -0.21 13.22 10.06
C GLU A 152 1.31 13.19 9.93
N TYR A 153 1.80 12.82 8.76
CA TYR A 153 3.23 12.67 8.53
C TYR A 153 3.86 13.79 7.71
N GLY A 154 3.05 14.75 7.22
CA GLY A 154 3.55 15.83 6.36
C GLY A 154 4.15 15.32 5.04
N LEU A 155 3.66 14.20 4.54
CA LEU A 155 4.15 13.54 3.33
C LEU A 155 3.09 13.58 2.23
N PRO A 156 3.46 13.90 0.99
CA PRO A 156 2.56 13.72 -0.14
C PRO A 156 2.29 12.23 -0.37
N VAL A 157 1.17 11.94 -1.00
CA VAL A 157 0.74 10.56 -1.28
C VAL A 157 0.42 10.40 -2.76
N ILE A 158 0.96 9.33 -3.33
CA ILE A 158 0.56 8.82 -4.63
C ILE A 158 -0.33 7.59 -4.39
N ARG A 159 -1.56 7.65 -4.87
CA ARG A 159 -2.51 6.54 -4.77
C ARG A 159 -2.90 6.03 -6.13
N VAL A 160 -2.72 4.74 -6.35
CA VAL A 160 -3.17 4.03 -7.55
C VAL A 160 -4.21 3.00 -7.14
N ALA A 161 -5.43 3.14 -7.65
CA ALA A 161 -6.57 2.30 -7.29
C ALA A 161 -7.15 1.61 -8.51
N ASN A 162 -7.32 0.29 -8.42
CA ASN A 162 -8.16 -0.45 -9.37
C ASN A 162 -9.63 -0.17 -9.02
N THR A 163 -10.43 0.27 -9.99
CA THR A 163 -11.85 0.67 -9.86
C THR A 163 -12.14 1.80 -8.88
N GLY A 164 -11.25 2.09 -7.94
CA GLY A 164 -11.37 3.15 -6.95
C GLY A 164 -10.94 4.53 -7.47
N ILE A 165 -10.58 5.42 -6.53
CA ILE A 165 -10.09 6.76 -6.84
C ILE A 165 -8.57 6.73 -6.84
N SER A 166 -7.93 6.93 -7.99
CA SER A 166 -6.51 7.23 -8.07
C SER A 166 -6.30 8.72 -7.80
N ALA A 167 -5.24 9.09 -7.08
CA ALA A 167 -5.05 10.48 -6.69
C ALA A 167 -3.59 10.82 -6.37
N ILE A 168 -3.23 12.06 -6.62
CA ILE A 168 -2.05 12.73 -6.08
C ILE A 168 -2.52 13.66 -4.96
N ILE A 169 -1.96 13.48 -3.77
CA ILE A 169 -2.37 14.19 -2.54
C ILE A 169 -1.14 14.93 -2.00
N ASP A 170 -1.28 16.20 -1.69
CA ASP A 170 -0.19 16.97 -1.08
C ASP A 170 -0.02 16.66 0.41
N ALA A 171 1.05 17.18 0.99
CA ALA A 171 1.37 17.00 2.41
C ALA A 171 0.37 17.68 3.39
N ASN A 172 -0.63 18.42 2.88
CA ASN A 172 -1.75 18.95 3.66
C ASN A 172 -3.01 18.10 3.54
N GLY A 173 -2.96 16.97 2.82
CA GLY A 173 -4.11 16.13 2.55
C GLY A 173 -5.05 16.69 1.47
N LYS A 174 -4.63 17.73 0.71
CA LYS A 174 -5.40 18.23 -0.43
C LYS A 174 -5.18 17.32 -1.63
N VAL A 175 -6.26 16.91 -2.27
CA VAL A 175 -6.19 16.19 -3.55
C VAL A 175 -5.80 17.22 -4.63
N VAL A 176 -4.64 17.02 -5.25
CA VAL A 176 -4.11 17.88 -6.33
C VAL A 176 -4.70 17.44 -7.65
N GLU A 177 -4.67 16.16 -7.91
CA GLU A 177 -5.25 15.52 -9.10
C GLU A 177 -5.92 14.21 -8.73
N SER A 178 -6.93 13.81 -9.49
CA SER A 178 -7.60 12.54 -9.26
C SER A 178 -8.27 11.97 -10.50
N LEU A 179 -8.35 10.64 -10.56
CA LEU A 179 -9.16 9.87 -11.49
C LEU A 179 -10.33 9.26 -10.70
N ALA A 180 -11.54 9.54 -11.16
CA ALA A 180 -12.76 9.15 -10.45
C ALA A 180 -12.99 7.63 -10.42
N VAL A 181 -13.87 7.19 -9.51
CA VAL A 181 -14.32 5.78 -9.42
C VAL A 181 -14.79 5.26 -10.77
N ASN A 182 -14.38 4.05 -11.12
CA ASN A 182 -14.74 3.36 -12.37
C ASN A 182 -14.38 4.12 -13.66
N LYS A 183 -13.39 5.02 -13.60
CA LYS A 183 -12.82 5.66 -14.79
C LYS A 183 -11.46 5.04 -15.09
N SER A 184 -11.27 4.68 -16.36
CA SER A 184 -9.96 4.28 -16.87
C SER A 184 -9.21 5.50 -17.35
N GLY A 185 -7.92 5.59 -17.07
CA GLY A 185 -7.08 6.71 -17.47
C GLY A 185 -5.72 6.67 -16.77
N TYR A 186 -4.99 7.75 -16.89
CA TYR A 186 -3.73 8.00 -16.21
C TYR A 186 -3.71 9.41 -15.61
N LEU A 187 -2.85 9.61 -14.64
CA LEU A 187 -2.50 10.92 -14.11
C LEU A 187 -1.02 11.15 -14.41
N ASP A 188 -0.70 12.30 -15.00
CA ASP A 188 0.67 12.73 -15.27
C ASP A 188 0.94 13.98 -14.43
N SER A 189 1.74 13.82 -13.38
CA SER A 189 1.90 14.85 -12.35
C SER A 189 3.25 14.76 -11.67
N PHE A 190 3.66 15.89 -11.07
CA PHE A 190 4.83 15.90 -10.18
C PHE A 190 4.46 15.45 -8.77
N ILE A 191 5.42 14.83 -8.09
CA ILE A 191 5.28 14.51 -6.68
C ILE A 191 5.34 15.83 -5.89
N PRO A 192 4.29 16.21 -5.13
CA PRO A 192 4.32 17.40 -4.30
C PRO A 192 5.43 17.33 -3.25
N SER A 193 5.93 18.47 -2.81
CA SER A 193 6.98 18.53 -1.80
C SER A 193 6.48 18.04 -0.44
N ARG A 194 7.35 17.30 0.27
CA ARG A 194 7.12 16.97 1.68
C ARG A 194 7.21 18.21 2.57
N LYS A 195 6.55 18.19 3.69
CA LYS A 195 6.74 19.15 4.77
C LYS A 195 7.85 18.73 5.74
N GLN A 196 8.21 19.64 6.64
CA GLN A 196 8.96 19.28 7.85
C GLN A 196 8.13 18.32 8.70
N SER A 197 8.79 17.59 9.60
CA SER A 197 8.14 16.65 10.52
C SER A 197 6.98 17.32 11.27
N THR A 198 5.82 16.68 11.24
CA THR A 198 4.64 17.15 11.97
C THR A 198 4.74 16.78 13.44
N VAL A 199 3.96 17.45 14.29
CA VAL A 199 3.86 17.10 15.72
C VAL A 199 3.38 15.66 15.88
N TYR A 200 2.37 15.23 15.11
CA TYR A 200 1.92 13.83 15.14
C TYR A 200 3.00 12.86 14.63
N GLY A 201 3.71 13.20 13.58
CA GLY A 201 4.80 12.37 13.05
C GLY A 201 5.93 12.11 14.06
N LEU A 202 6.17 13.07 14.97
CA LEU A 202 7.17 12.96 16.03
C LEU A 202 6.65 12.15 17.23
N PHE A 203 5.47 12.49 17.72
CA PHE A 203 4.96 11.98 19.01
C PHE A 203 3.87 10.90 18.84
N GLY A 204 3.16 10.87 17.69
CA GLY A 204 2.05 9.95 17.48
C GLY A 204 0.95 10.16 18.51
N ASP A 205 0.37 9.05 18.97
CA ASP A 205 -0.75 9.03 19.92
C ASP A 205 -0.35 9.46 21.35
N LEU A 206 0.94 9.65 21.65
CA LEU A 206 1.39 10.12 22.96
C LEU A 206 0.79 11.48 23.34
N ILE A 207 0.54 12.34 22.35
CA ILE A 207 -0.11 13.63 22.58
C ILE A 207 -1.51 13.44 23.15
N PHE A 208 -2.29 12.57 22.54
CA PHE A 208 -3.65 12.26 22.97
C PHE A 208 -3.65 11.63 24.37
N LEU A 209 -2.76 10.68 24.63
CA LEU A 209 -2.61 10.06 25.94
C LEU A 209 -2.22 11.07 27.02
N SER A 210 -1.30 11.99 26.70
CA SER A 210 -0.91 13.06 27.62
C SER A 210 -2.08 14.00 27.96
N LEU A 211 -2.91 14.35 26.97
CA LEU A 211 -4.09 15.18 27.20
C LEU A 211 -5.12 14.48 28.07
N ILE A 212 -5.38 13.19 27.89
CA ILE A 212 -6.26 12.41 28.75
C ILE A 212 -5.74 12.42 30.20
N LEU A 213 -4.45 12.19 30.40
CA LEU A 213 -3.85 12.18 31.74
C LEU A 213 -3.93 13.54 32.44
N LEU A 214 -3.89 14.64 31.69
CA LEU A 214 -4.04 16.00 32.25
C LEU A 214 -5.49 16.34 32.63
N MET A 215 -6.47 15.61 32.07
CA MET A 215 -7.90 15.81 32.34
C MET A 215 -8.44 14.92 33.47
N MET A 216 -7.64 13.97 33.92
CA MET A 216 -7.96 13.08 35.07
C MET A 216 -7.38 13.62 36.39
#